data_93ae110187f468abd1d83570be63bb43
#
_entry.id   93ae110187f468abd1d83570be63bb43
#
_cell.length_a   1.000
_cell.length_b   1.000
_cell.length_c   1.000
_cell.angle_alpha   90.00
_cell.angle_beta   90.00
_cell.angle_gamma   90.00
#
_symmetry.space_group_name_H-M   'P 1'
#
loop_
_entity.id
_entity.type
_entity.pdbx_description
1 polymer ?
#
loop_
_entity_poly.entity_id
_entity_poly.type
_entity_poly.pdbx_seq_one_letter_code
_entity_poly.pdbx_strand_id
1 'polypeptide(L)'
;MRRLPVTFDEITAPWLKEALEPSHSGLSVRSIAIGEAMHGTATKVRLHVTYDPASGASVLPSTLIVKGGFSAHRELMYREYMLEARFYSELAPRLDSIRVPQGLYAHHDDSQRQAIVILEDLDTCGATFCRVQRTLTYEQAAAQLDTLASLHAQWWESAEFASGGPLAWIDALDPLPEGVLGTYQRSRLQPAVYAECMALPRGVAVSSRFHDRDRMERAMERLREVDRVGPHCLLHTDPHLGNWYLDREGRPGLLDWQSVRKGPWAHDVNYCVVSSVDMLDRRAWERDLLQHYLGALQSHGVSPPALEEAWLAYRQQTGYGLYYWLVNPIEFQVEVNNCAVASRFAFAAIDHGTFELLA
;
A
#
# COMPACT_ATOMS: atom_id res chain seq x y z
N MET A 1 29.03 1.70 -5.63
CA MET A 1 28.16 1.02 -4.64
C MET A 1 28.35 -0.48 -4.77
N ARG A 2 28.35 -1.20 -3.65
CA ARG A 2 28.35 -2.67 -3.70
C ARG A 2 26.99 -3.15 -4.23
N ARG A 3 27.02 -4.34 -4.80
CA ARG A 3 25.84 -5.08 -5.22
C ARG A 3 24.84 -5.23 -4.07
N LEU A 4 23.53 -5.01 -4.33
CA LEU A 4 22.48 -5.26 -3.34
C LEU A 4 22.35 -6.75 -3.04
N PRO A 5 22.12 -7.15 -1.78
CA PRO A 5 21.80 -8.53 -1.44
C PRO A 5 20.57 -9.05 -2.18
N VAL A 6 20.70 -10.23 -2.77
CA VAL A 6 19.56 -10.94 -3.42
C VAL A 6 19.14 -12.19 -2.65
N THR A 7 19.94 -12.57 -1.64
CA THR A 7 19.62 -13.60 -0.65
C THR A 7 19.88 -13.08 0.75
N PHE A 8 19.31 -13.74 1.76
CA PHE A 8 19.53 -13.35 3.16
C PHE A 8 21.01 -13.51 3.58
N ASP A 9 21.71 -14.51 3.06
CA ASP A 9 23.12 -14.77 3.40
C ASP A 9 24.05 -13.66 2.90
N GLU A 10 23.63 -12.88 1.91
CA GLU A 10 24.37 -11.72 1.42
C GLU A 10 24.18 -10.47 2.32
N ILE A 11 23.20 -10.49 3.22
CA ILE A 11 23.04 -9.44 4.24
C ILE A 11 24.07 -9.73 5.33
N THR A 12 25.19 -9.03 5.28
CA THR A 12 26.32 -9.23 6.20
C THR A 12 26.58 -7.97 7.05
N ALA A 13 27.29 -8.10 8.17
CA ALA A 13 27.68 -6.95 8.99
C ALA A 13 28.48 -5.89 8.19
N PRO A 14 29.46 -6.25 7.31
CA PRO A 14 30.11 -5.29 6.44
C PRO A 14 29.18 -4.61 5.45
N TRP A 15 28.21 -5.35 4.86
CA TRP A 15 27.21 -4.75 3.97
C TRP A 15 26.32 -3.76 4.73
N LEU A 16 25.80 -4.16 5.89
CA LEU A 16 24.92 -3.30 6.70
C LEU A 16 25.63 -2.02 7.14
N LYS A 17 26.91 -2.13 7.56
CA LYS A 17 27.74 -0.98 7.88
C LYS A 17 27.82 -0.01 6.70
N GLU A 18 28.20 -0.52 5.51
CA GLU A 18 28.33 0.31 4.31
C GLU A 18 27.00 0.97 3.90
N ALA A 19 25.89 0.26 4.05
CA ALA A 19 24.54 0.79 3.74
C ALA A 19 24.15 1.95 4.67
N LEU A 20 24.46 1.86 5.97
CA LEU A 20 24.07 2.85 6.98
C LEU A 20 25.07 3.98 7.19
N GLU A 21 26.34 3.80 6.81
CA GLU A 21 27.43 4.76 7.06
C GLU A 21 27.18 6.18 6.48
N PRO A 22 26.55 6.35 5.28
CA PRO A 22 26.28 7.69 4.75
C PRO A 22 25.40 8.56 5.65
N SER A 23 24.47 7.95 6.38
CA SER A 23 23.55 8.63 7.31
C SER A 23 23.99 8.54 8.77
N HIS A 24 24.95 7.64 9.09
CA HIS A 24 25.42 7.35 10.45
C HIS A 24 26.95 7.17 10.47
N SER A 25 27.65 8.28 10.25
CA SER A 25 29.14 8.28 10.21
C SER A 25 29.75 7.72 11.49
N GLY A 26 30.77 6.87 11.31
CA GLY A 26 31.46 6.22 12.45
C GLY A 26 30.73 5.00 13.00
N LEU A 27 29.66 4.54 12.33
CA LEU A 27 28.97 3.31 12.70
C LEU A 27 29.93 2.11 12.58
N SER A 28 29.96 1.27 13.60
CA SER A 28 30.63 -0.04 13.55
C SER A 28 29.66 -1.15 13.93
N VAL A 29 29.45 -2.07 12.99
CA VAL A 29 28.58 -3.24 13.17
C VAL A 29 29.46 -4.44 13.49
N ARG A 30 29.34 -4.97 14.72
CA ARG A 30 30.10 -6.14 15.17
C ARG A 30 29.56 -7.42 14.57
N SER A 31 28.25 -7.61 14.64
CA SER A 31 27.57 -8.80 14.14
C SER A 31 26.12 -8.53 13.82
N ILE A 32 25.54 -9.37 12.96
CA ILE A 32 24.12 -9.45 12.70
C ILE A 32 23.65 -10.88 12.87
N ALA A 33 22.37 -11.05 13.24
CA ALA A 33 21.68 -12.34 13.17
C ALA A 33 20.36 -12.13 12.39
N ILE A 34 20.11 -13.03 11.45
CA ILE A 34 18.87 -13.06 10.69
C ILE A 34 17.78 -13.65 11.58
N GLY A 35 16.73 -12.90 11.81
CA GLY A 35 15.56 -13.32 12.58
C GLY A 35 14.45 -13.88 11.70
N GLU A 36 13.21 -13.62 12.11
CA GLU A 36 12.02 -14.09 11.40
C GLU A 36 11.91 -13.44 10.02
N ALA A 37 11.60 -14.26 9.01
CA ALA A 37 11.27 -13.81 7.67
C ALA A 37 9.75 -13.84 7.46
N MET A 38 9.20 -12.74 6.95
CA MET A 38 7.79 -12.58 6.61
C MET A 38 7.65 -12.48 5.09
N HIS A 39 7.01 -13.48 4.49
CA HIS A 39 6.81 -13.57 3.05
C HIS A 39 5.51 -12.84 2.63
N GLY A 40 5.53 -12.27 1.45
CA GLY A 40 4.42 -11.57 0.83
C GLY A 40 4.83 -11.09 -0.55
N THR A 41 4.25 -10.02 -1.06
CA THR A 41 4.69 -9.39 -2.33
C THR A 41 6.17 -9.02 -2.25
N ALA A 42 6.60 -8.34 -1.19
CA ALA A 42 8.01 -8.23 -0.81
C ALA A 42 8.28 -9.10 0.43
N THR A 43 9.49 -9.62 0.53
CA THR A 43 9.91 -10.33 1.73
C THR A 43 10.54 -9.35 2.72
N LYS A 44 10.12 -9.45 3.97
CA LYS A 44 10.65 -8.69 5.11
C LYS A 44 11.43 -9.65 6.00
N VAL A 45 12.57 -9.22 6.51
CA VAL A 45 13.35 -9.97 7.49
C VAL A 45 13.77 -9.08 8.64
N ARG A 46 13.60 -9.57 9.86
CA ARG A 46 14.12 -8.89 11.06
C ARG A 46 15.59 -9.19 11.21
N LEU A 47 16.41 -8.15 11.36
CA LEU A 47 17.81 -8.26 11.73
C LEU A 47 17.98 -7.93 13.20
N HIS A 48 18.73 -8.76 13.91
CA HIS A 48 19.28 -8.44 15.23
C HIS A 48 20.72 -7.94 15.04
N VAL A 49 21.00 -6.71 15.43
CA VAL A 49 22.27 -6.04 15.19
C VAL A 49 23.01 -5.78 16.50
N THR A 50 24.27 -6.15 16.54
CA THR A 50 25.17 -5.76 17.64
C THR A 50 26.17 -4.73 17.11
N TYR A 51 26.18 -3.57 17.73
CA TYR A 51 27.11 -2.48 17.42
C TYR A 51 28.32 -2.51 18.32
N ASP A 52 29.46 -1.94 17.88
CA ASP A 52 30.62 -1.78 18.72
C ASP A 52 30.43 -0.59 19.67
N PRO A 53 30.75 -0.74 20.97
CA PRO A 53 30.58 0.34 21.97
C PRO A 53 31.37 1.61 21.68
N ALA A 54 32.48 1.50 20.94
CA ALA A 54 33.34 2.62 20.55
C ALA A 54 32.81 3.43 19.36
N SER A 55 31.75 2.96 18.69
CA SER A 55 31.11 3.74 17.66
C SER A 55 30.41 4.92 18.35
N GLY A 56 30.90 6.14 18.16
CA GLY A 56 30.23 7.38 18.59
C GLY A 56 28.92 7.64 17.82
N ALA A 57 28.38 6.61 17.17
CA ALA A 57 27.15 6.64 16.45
C ALA A 57 25.99 6.85 17.42
N SER A 58 25.12 7.78 17.09
CA SER A 58 23.74 7.83 17.60
C SER A 58 23.19 6.40 17.67
N VAL A 59 22.66 6.02 18.82
CA VAL A 59 22.24 4.63 19.10
C VAL A 59 21.15 4.23 18.12
N LEU A 60 21.51 3.48 17.08
CA LEU A 60 20.55 2.83 16.22
C LEU A 60 19.86 1.67 16.98
N PRO A 61 18.61 1.35 16.66
CA PRO A 61 17.93 0.20 17.25
C PRO A 61 18.72 -1.10 17.06
N SER A 62 18.68 -1.97 18.05
CA SER A 62 19.29 -3.31 17.96
C SER A 62 18.52 -4.28 17.06
N THR A 63 17.31 -3.90 16.63
CA THR A 63 16.53 -4.63 15.65
C THR A 63 16.13 -3.70 14.51
N LEU A 64 16.22 -4.21 13.29
CA LEU A 64 15.89 -3.49 12.05
C LEU A 64 15.04 -4.42 11.15
N ILE A 65 14.20 -3.82 10.32
CA ILE A 65 13.48 -4.57 9.28
C ILE A 65 14.13 -4.30 7.93
N VAL A 66 14.61 -5.35 7.27
CA VAL A 66 15.06 -5.29 5.87
C VAL A 66 13.95 -5.83 4.99
N LYS A 67 13.52 -5.04 4.00
CA LYS A 67 12.50 -5.41 3.03
C LYS A 67 13.07 -5.33 1.63
N GLY A 68 12.76 -6.32 0.77
CA GLY A 68 13.24 -6.34 -0.61
C GLY A 68 12.82 -7.56 -1.40
N GLY A 69 13.36 -7.70 -2.59
CA GLY A 69 13.10 -8.79 -3.52
C GLY A 69 13.90 -10.05 -3.21
N PHE A 70 13.57 -10.75 -2.14
CA PHE A 70 14.24 -12.00 -1.74
C PHE A 70 13.47 -13.26 -2.14
N SER A 71 12.42 -13.14 -2.95
CA SER A 71 11.55 -14.23 -3.39
C SER A 71 11.73 -14.57 -4.88
N ALA A 72 11.18 -15.72 -5.29
CA ALA A 72 11.26 -16.17 -6.68
C ALA A 72 10.57 -15.23 -7.68
N HIS A 73 9.57 -14.46 -7.23
CA HIS A 73 8.84 -13.50 -8.07
C HIS A 73 9.50 -12.10 -8.13
N ARG A 74 10.76 -11.96 -7.67
CA ARG A 74 11.50 -10.68 -7.65
C ARG A 74 11.47 -9.97 -9.00
N GLU A 75 11.75 -10.68 -10.08
CA GLU A 75 11.80 -10.10 -11.43
C GLU A 75 10.48 -9.44 -11.83
N LEU A 76 9.36 -10.09 -11.49
CA LEU A 76 8.02 -9.59 -11.78
C LEU A 76 7.69 -8.36 -10.93
N MET A 77 8.06 -8.39 -9.64
CA MET A 77 7.64 -7.38 -8.66
C MET A 77 8.69 -6.27 -8.45
N TYR A 78 9.76 -6.25 -9.26
CA TYR A 78 10.84 -5.28 -9.11
C TYR A 78 10.36 -3.84 -9.12
N ARG A 79 9.38 -3.52 -9.97
CA ARG A 79 8.83 -2.15 -10.07
C ARG A 79 8.29 -1.67 -8.72
N GLU A 80 7.56 -2.50 -8.03
CA GLU A 80 6.97 -2.20 -6.72
C GLU A 80 8.06 -2.02 -5.65
N TYR A 81 9.09 -2.87 -5.64
CA TYR A 81 10.21 -2.72 -4.72
C TYR A 81 10.99 -1.42 -4.97
N MET A 82 11.21 -1.06 -6.24
CA MET A 82 11.85 0.17 -6.64
C MET A 82 11.03 1.39 -6.23
N LEU A 83 9.70 1.35 -6.37
CA LEU A 83 8.80 2.42 -5.95
C LEU A 83 8.88 2.64 -4.43
N GLU A 84 8.91 1.58 -3.63
CA GLU A 84 9.05 1.72 -2.19
C GLU A 84 10.43 2.27 -1.79
N ALA A 85 11.50 1.84 -2.44
CA ALA A 85 12.83 2.41 -2.19
C ALA A 85 12.87 3.90 -2.54
N ARG A 86 12.26 4.31 -3.64
CA ARG A 86 12.14 5.73 -4.01
C ARG A 86 11.22 6.50 -3.06
N PHE A 87 10.13 5.89 -2.61
CA PHE A 87 9.29 6.50 -1.58
C PHE A 87 10.12 6.86 -0.34
N TYR A 88 10.87 5.92 0.23
CA TYR A 88 11.66 6.18 1.44
C TYR A 88 12.84 7.13 1.21
N SER A 89 13.43 7.17 0.01
CA SER A 89 14.54 8.10 -0.29
C SER A 89 14.09 9.49 -0.71
N GLU A 90 12.93 9.65 -1.37
CA GLU A 90 12.54 10.89 -2.02
C GLU A 90 11.26 11.53 -1.45
N LEU A 91 10.29 10.73 -0.98
CA LEU A 91 8.98 11.20 -0.50
C LEU A 91 8.88 11.21 1.03
N ALA A 92 9.24 10.12 1.70
CA ALA A 92 9.11 10.00 3.16
C ALA A 92 9.78 11.16 3.93
N PRO A 93 10.96 11.68 3.52
CA PRO A 93 11.56 12.85 4.16
C PRO A 93 10.76 14.15 4.02
N ARG A 94 9.76 14.18 3.14
CA ARG A 94 8.92 15.35 2.84
C ARG A 94 7.52 15.26 3.45
N LEU A 95 7.21 14.14 4.14
CA LEU A 95 5.94 13.94 4.83
C LEU A 95 5.93 14.71 6.16
N ASP A 96 5.12 15.74 6.27
CA ASP A 96 5.09 16.59 7.46
C ASP A 96 4.21 16.03 8.59
N SER A 97 3.14 15.34 8.26
CA SER A 97 2.09 14.96 9.23
C SER A 97 1.67 13.48 9.17
N ILE A 98 2.25 12.72 8.26
CA ILE A 98 1.90 11.31 8.07
C ILE A 98 2.98 10.44 8.72
N ARG A 99 2.53 9.50 9.57
CA ARG A 99 3.45 8.56 10.21
C ARG A 99 3.74 7.41 9.29
N VAL A 100 5.02 7.20 9.07
CA VAL A 100 5.57 6.05 8.34
C VAL A 100 6.74 5.50 9.15
N PRO A 101 7.09 4.23 9.02
CA PRO A 101 8.32 3.72 9.64
C PRO A 101 9.53 4.55 9.20
N GLN A 102 10.45 4.81 10.12
CA GLN A 102 11.67 5.53 9.78
C GLN A 102 12.49 4.70 8.76
N GLY A 103 12.76 5.28 7.59
CA GLY A 103 13.69 4.73 6.61
C GLY A 103 15.14 5.04 7.01
N LEU A 104 15.94 4.00 7.22
CA LEU A 104 17.36 4.14 7.56
C LEU A 104 18.25 3.97 6.32
N TYR A 105 17.76 3.23 5.34
CA TYR A 105 18.41 3.03 4.05
C TYR A 105 17.35 2.70 3.01
N ALA A 106 17.50 3.22 1.81
CA ALA A 106 16.66 2.87 0.67
C ALA A 106 17.47 2.99 -0.63
N HIS A 107 17.53 1.92 -1.38
CA HIS A 107 18.26 1.91 -2.65
C HIS A 107 17.70 0.86 -3.60
N HIS A 108 17.81 1.13 -4.91
CA HIS A 108 17.47 0.18 -5.97
C HIS A 108 18.59 0.08 -7.00
N ASP A 109 18.66 -1.06 -7.67
CA ASP A 109 19.60 -1.35 -8.73
C ASP A 109 18.86 -2.01 -9.90
N ASP A 110 18.69 -1.25 -11.00
CA ASP A 110 17.98 -1.70 -12.19
C ASP A 110 18.67 -2.89 -12.87
N SER A 111 20.01 -2.95 -12.81
CA SER A 111 20.78 -4.02 -13.43
C SER A 111 20.60 -5.36 -12.72
N GLN A 112 20.39 -5.32 -11.40
CA GLN A 112 20.12 -6.50 -10.58
C GLN A 112 18.62 -6.79 -10.44
N ARG A 113 17.77 -5.86 -10.86
CA ARG A 113 16.33 -5.86 -10.59
C ARG A 113 16.06 -6.13 -9.10
N GLN A 114 16.75 -5.36 -8.25
CA GLN A 114 16.67 -5.46 -6.79
C GLN A 114 16.48 -4.08 -6.17
N ALA A 115 15.65 -4.01 -5.15
CA ALA A 115 15.57 -2.84 -4.29
C ALA A 115 15.49 -3.29 -2.83
N ILE A 116 16.11 -2.53 -1.95
CA ILE A 116 16.15 -2.81 -0.52
C ILE A 116 15.83 -1.52 0.23
N VAL A 117 14.96 -1.66 1.22
CA VAL A 117 14.75 -0.66 2.26
C VAL A 117 15.10 -1.26 3.63
N ILE A 118 15.74 -0.47 4.49
CA ILE A 118 15.99 -0.80 5.90
C ILE A 118 15.16 0.17 6.72
N LEU A 119 14.30 -0.37 7.55
CA LEU A 119 13.32 0.38 8.35
C LEU A 119 13.56 0.13 9.83
N GLU A 120 13.09 1.06 10.67
CA GLU A 120 12.93 0.78 12.09
C GLU A 120 12.01 -0.40 12.33
N ASP A 121 12.23 -1.11 13.42
CA ASP A 121 11.36 -2.20 13.87
C ASP A 121 10.27 -1.64 14.79
N LEU A 122 9.09 -1.44 14.23
CA LEU A 122 7.94 -0.85 14.93
C LEU A 122 7.50 -1.66 16.16
N ASP A 123 7.73 -3.00 16.19
CA ASP A 123 7.46 -3.81 17.38
C ASP A 123 8.23 -3.30 18.60
N THR A 124 9.46 -2.81 18.39
CA THR A 124 10.30 -2.27 19.48
C THR A 124 9.96 -0.82 19.83
N CYS A 125 9.21 -0.13 18.97
CA CYS A 125 8.74 1.24 19.20
C CYS A 125 7.38 1.29 19.91
N GLY A 126 6.81 0.16 20.27
CA GLY A 126 5.50 0.05 20.95
C GLY A 126 4.30 0.29 20.04
N ALA A 127 4.48 0.10 18.73
CA ALA A 127 3.38 0.19 17.78
C ALA A 127 2.47 -1.05 17.88
N THR A 128 1.21 -0.86 17.52
CA THR A 128 0.21 -1.92 17.39
C THR A 128 -0.24 -2.04 15.95
N PHE A 129 0.04 -3.19 15.30
CA PHE A 129 -0.39 -3.43 13.93
C PHE A 129 -1.90 -3.70 13.85
N CYS A 130 -2.56 -3.01 12.94
CA CYS A 130 -3.96 -3.29 12.64
C CYS A 130 -4.09 -4.65 11.94
N ARG A 131 -5.23 -5.30 12.13
CA ARG A 131 -5.50 -6.64 11.58
C ARG A 131 -6.81 -6.66 10.85
N VAL A 132 -6.82 -7.22 9.66
CA VAL A 132 -8.00 -7.31 8.78
C VAL A 132 -9.23 -7.91 9.50
N GLN A 133 -9.01 -8.81 10.48
CA GLN A 133 -10.08 -9.45 11.26
C GLN A 133 -10.70 -8.57 12.36
N ARG A 134 -10.11 -7.39 12.63
CA ARG A 134 -10.60 -6.46 13.66
C ARG A 134 -11.00 -5.14 13.02
N THR A 135 -12.27 -5.03 12.67
CA THR A 135 -12.83 -3.82 12.06
C THR A 135 -12.70 -2.60 12.98
N LEU A 136 -12.67 -1.43 12.37
CA LEU A 136 -12.49 -0.14 13.03
C LEU A 136 -13.80 0.36 13.64
N THR A 137 -13.69 1.17 14.70
CA THR A 137 -14.78 2.09 15.13
C THR A 137 -14.86 3.29 14.17
N TYR A 138 -15.92 4.09 14.29
CA TYR A 138 -16.08 5.31 13.53
C TYR A 138 -14.88 6.26 13.72
N GLU A 139 -14.48 6.50 14.95
CA GLU A 139 -13.39 7.42 15.30
C GLU A 139 -12.04 6.94 14.74
N GLN A 140 -11.81 5.63 14.75
CA GLN A 140 -10.59 5.04 14.17
C GLN A 140 -10.57 5.19 12.65
N ALA A 141 -11.71 4.96 11.99
CA ALA A 141 -11.84 5.15 10.54
C ALA A 141 -11.68 6.64 10.17
N ALA A 142 -12.28 7.54 10.91
CA ALA A 142 -12.13 8.99 10.72
C ALA A 142 -10.67 9.42 10.86
N ALA A 143 -9.94 8.94 11.87
CA ALA A 143 -8.52 9.26 12.07
C ALA A 143 -7.62 8.73 10.92
N GLN A 144 -7.95 7.57 10.33
CA GLN A 144 -7.27 7.10 9.11
C GLN A 144 -7.58 8.01 7.92
N LEU A 145 -8.82 8.47 7.78
CA LEU A 145 -9.22 9.40 6.72
C LEU A 145 -8.57 10.77 6.88
N ASP A 146 -8.35 11.27 8.09
CA ASP A 146 -7.57 12.48 8.35
C ASP A 146 -6.12 12.33 7.85
N THR A 147 -5.52 11.16 8.08
CA THR A 147 -4.18 10.84 7.57
C THR A 147 -4.14 10.83 6.05
N LEU A 148 -5.13 10.20 5.39
CA LEU A 148 -5.23 10.20 3.92
C LEU A 148 -5.51 11.61 3.37
N ALA A 149 -6.37 12.40 4.03
CA ALA A 149 -6.64 13.77 3.62
C ALA A 149 -5.38 14.64 3.65
N SER A 150 -4.55 14.49 4.68
CA SER A 150 -3.26 15.18 4.77
C SER A 150 -2.30 14.75 3.63
N LEU A 151 -2.21 13.44 3.34
CA LEU A 151 -1.42 12.90 2.23
C LEU A 151 -1.87 13.50 0.90
N HIS A 152 -3.17 13.41 0.63
CA HIS A 152 -3.74 13.83 -0.64
C HIS A 152 -3.62 15.34 -0.83
N ALA A 153 -3.87 16.13 0.22
CA ALA A 153 -3.78 17.60 0.16
C ALA A 153 -2.36 18.09 -0.16
N GLN A 154 -1.34 17.45 0.38
CA GLN A 154 0.05 17.85 0.15
C GLN A 154 0.46 17.78 -1.33
N TRP A 155 -0.11 16.86 -2.09
CA TRP A 155 0.17 16.69 -3.53
C TRP A 155 -1.08 16.78 -4.40
N TRP A 156 -2.09 17.51 -3.95
CA TRP A 156 -3.31 17.72 -4.73
C TRP A 156 -3.00 18.50 -6.02
N GLU A 157 -3.24 17.86 -7.17
CA GLU A 157 -2.96 18.43 -8.51
C GLU A 157 -1.53 19.00 -8.64
N SER A 158 -0.58 18.38 -7.99
CA SER A 158 0.79 18.88 -7.91
C SER A 158 1.48 18.89 -9.26
N ALA A 159 2.06 20.05 -9.61
CA ALA A 159 2.90 20.19 -10.81
C ALA A 159 4.17 19.32 -10.77
N GLU A 160 4.55 18.80 -9.60
CA GLU A 160 5.70 17.91 -9.46
C GLU A 160 5.53 16.57 -10.20
N PHE A 161 4.29 16.16 -10.47
CA PHE A 161 3.98 14.96 -11.26
C PHE A 161 4.14 15.15 -12.77
N ALA A 162 4.34 16.39 -13.24
CA ALA A 162 4.52 16.67 -14.66
C ALA A 162 5.84 16.09 -15.18
N SER A 163 5.92 15.89 -16.49
CA SER A 163 7.16 15.44 -17.15
C SER A 163 8.31 16.42 -16.83
N GLY A 164 9.42 15.87 -16.33
CA GLY A 164 10.58 16.66 -15.86
C GLY A 164 10.46 17.18 -14.43
N GLY A 165 9.33 17.00 -13.77
CA GLY A 165 9.19 17.33 -12.36
C GLY A 165 9.85 16.29 -11.45
N PRO A 166 10.09 16.62 -10.16
CA PRO A 166 10.79 15.74 -9.23
C PRO A 166 10.04 14.43 -8.94
N LEU A 167 8.72 14.41 -9.14
CA LEU A 167 7.87 13.24 -8.96
C LEU A 167 7.33 12.66 -10.28
N ALA A 168 7.94 12.99 -11.42
CA ALA A 168 7.56 12.45 -12.73
C ALA A 168 7.69 10.93 -12.84
N TRP A 169 8.42 10.30 -11.92
CA TRP A 169 8.58 8.85 -11.85
C TRP A 169 7.38 8.11 -11.24
N ILE A 170 6.46 8.83 -10.59
CA ILE A 170 5.24 8.26 -10.03
C ILE A 170 4.24 8.03 -11.14
N ASP A 171 3.95 6.76 -11.40
CA ASP A 171 2.98 6.35 -12.41
C ASP A 171 1.56 6.76 -12.00
N ALA A 172 0.69 6.94 -12.99
CA ALA A 172 -0.73 7.06 -12.72
C ALA A 172 -1.31 5.73 -12.24
N LEU A 173 -2.33 5.81 -11.38
CA LEU A 173 -3.15 4.64 -11.05
C LEU A 173 -3.78 4.12 -12.35
N ASP A 174 -3.58 2.84 -12.59
CA ASP A 174 -4.19 2.13 -13.70
C ASP A 174 -4.63 0.74 -13.19
N PRO A 175 -5.93 0.49 -13.08
CA PRO A 175 -6.45 -0.79 -12.61
C PRO A 175 -5.95 -2.01 -13.39
N LEU A 176 -5.65 -1.81 -14.67
CA LEU A 176 -5.07 -2.85 -15.54
C LEU A 176 -3.86 -2.26 -16.28
N PRO A 177 -2.75 -1.94 -15.56
CA PRO A 177 -1.62 -1.24 -16.14
C PRO A 177 -0.99 -2.03 -17.29
N GLU A 178 -0.31 -1.31 -18.18
CA GLU A 178 0.46 -1.92 -19.24
C GLU A 178 1.82 -2.47 -18.74
N GLY A 179 2.48 -3.27 -19.56
CA GLY A 179 3.76 -3.86 -19.22
C GLY A 179 3.65 -5.19 -18.47
N VAL A 180 4.71 -5.55 -17.75
CA VAL A 180 4.85 -6.86 -17.10
C VAL A 180 3.79 -7.07 -16.02
N LEU A 181 3.61 -6.08 -15.13
CA LEU A 181 2.60 -6.14 -14.08
C LEU A 181 1.18 -6.22 -14.64
N GLY A 182 0.86 -5.37 -15.62
CA GLY A 182 -0.45 -5.41 -16.27
C GLY A 182 -0.72 -6.71 -17.00
N THR A 183 0.30 -7.30 -17.61
CA THR A 183 0.20 -8.63 -18.21
C THR A 183 -0.09 -9.68 -17.14
N TYR A 184 0.58 -9.62 -15.99
CA TYR A 184 0.30 -10.49 -14.85
C TYR A 184 -1.12 -10.30 -14.33
N GLN A 185 -1.56 -9.08 -14.08
CA GLN A 185 -2.91 -8.79 -13.59
C GLN A 185 -3.98 -9.26 -14.58
N ARG A 186 -3.83 -8.97 -15.90
CA ARG A 186 -4.74 -9.49 -16.93
C ARG A 186 -4.72 -11.02 -17.02
N SER A 187 -3.60 -11.67 -16.70
CA SER A 187 -3.57 -13.13 -16.66
C SER A 187 -4.55 -13.71 -15.63
N ARG A 188 -4.85 -12.95 -14.55
CA ARG A 188 -5.87 -13.34 -13.55
C ARG A 188 -7.30 -13.28 -14.09
N LEU A 189 -7.52 -12.55 -15.19
CA LEU A 189 -8.80 -12.50 -15.92
C LEU A 189 -8.89 -13.57 -17.01
N GLN A 190 -7.88 -14.42 -17.22
CA GLN A 190 -8.04 -15.56 -18.13
C GLN A 190 -9.15 -16.48 -17.62
N PRO A 191 -10.04 -17.02 -18.49
CA PRO A 191 -11.25 -17.73 -18.07
C PRO A 191 -11.00 -18.84 -17.05
N ALA A 192 -9.99 -19.69 -17.27
CA ALA A 192 -9.66 -20.78 -16.37
C ALA A 192 -9.14 -20.26 -15.01
N VAL A 193 -8.25 -19.27 -15.03
CA VAL A 193 -7.65 -18.69 -13.80
C VAL A 193 -8.70 -17.95 -12.98
N TYR A 194 -9.60 -17.20 -13.63
CA TYR A 194 -10.67 -16.51 -12.92
C TYR A 194 -11.64 -17.51 -12.29
N ALA A 195 -12.00 -18.58 -13.01
CA ALA A 195 -12.85 -19.65 -12.49
C ALA A 195 -12.21 -20.35 -11.28
N GLU A 196 -10.90 -20.59 -11.30
CA GLU A 196 -10.17 -21.13 -10.15
C GLU A 196 -10.22 -20.18 -8.94
N CYS A 197 -10.07 -18.87 -9.15
CA CYS A 197 -10.22 -17.88 -8.07
C CYS A 197 -11.65 -17.89 -7.49
N MET A 198 -12.67 -18.02 -8.33
CA MET A 198 -14.07 -18.10 -7.89
C MET A 198 -14.41 -19.42 -7.17
N ALA A 199 -13.61 -20.46 -7.35
CA ALA A 199 -13.76 -21.72 -6.61
C ALA A 199 -13.09 -21.69 -5.22
N LEU A 200 -12.24 -20.69 -4.94
CA LEU A 200 -11.63 -20.49 -3.61
C LEU A 200 -12.69 -20.00 -2.59
N PRO A 201 -12.41 -20.13 -1.27
CA PRO A 201 -13.34 -19.66 -0.23
C PRO A 201 -13.83 -18.22 -0.43
N ARG A 202 -12.94 -17.31 -0.86
CA ARG A 202 -13.31 -15.91 -1.16
C ARG A 202 -14.32 -15.77 -2.30
N GLY A 203 -14.17 -16.57 -3.35
CA GLY A 203 -15.11 -16.57 -4.49
C GLY A 203 -16.45 -17.20 -4.11
N VAL A 204 -16.43 -18.32 -3.34
CA VAL A 204 -17.63 -18.98 -2.84
C VAL A 204 -18.41 -18.10 -1.85
N ALA A 205 -17.72 -17.26 -1.07
CA ALA A 205 -18.32 -16.38 -0.07
C ALA A 205 -19.05 -15.16 -0.66
N VAL A 206 -18.86 -14.87 -1.95
CA VAL A 206 -19.48 -13.72 -2.62
C VAL A 206 -20.60 -14.13 -3.57
N SER A 207 -21.44 -13.19 -3.98
CA SER A 207 -22.52 -13.44 -4.95
C SER A 207 -21.98 -13.98 -6.28
N SER A 208 -22.66 -14.98 -6.84
CA SER A 208 -22.34 -15.51 -8.18
C SER A 208 -22.39 -14.45 -9.31
N ARG A 209 -23.01 -13.29 -9.06
CA ARG A 209 -22.96 -12.14 -9.99
C ARG A 209 -21.54 -11.63 -10.25
N PHE A 210 -20.61 -11.86 -9.31
CA PHE A 210 -19.19 -11.50 -9.44
C PHE A 210 -18.35 -12.58 -10.13
N HIS A 211 -18.95 -13.74 -10.44
CA HIS A 211 -18.28 -14.81 -11.20
C HIS A 211 -18.27 -14.53 -12.71
N ASP A 212 -19.06 -13.56 -13.19
CA ASP A 212 -19.03 -13.09 -14.59
C ASP A 212 -17.72 -12.32 -14.85
N ARG A 213 -16.75 -13.03 -15.38
CA ARG A 213 -15.41 -12.54 -15.70
C ARG A 213 -15.47 -11.39 -16.71
N ASP A 214 -16.31 -11.49 -17.75
CA ASP A 214 -16.38 -10.47 -18.80
C ASP A 214 -16.98 -9.17 -18.28
N ARG A 215 -17.94 -9.27 -17.36
CA ARG A 215 -18.48 -8.11 -16.66
C ARG A 215 -17.42 -7.45 -15.77
N MET A 216 -16.60 -8.25 -15.07
CA MET A 216 -15.50 -7.74 -14.26
C MET A 216 -14.46 -7.02 -15.13
N GLU A 217 -14.05 -7.61 -16.26
CA GLU A 217 -13.07 -7.01 -17.15
C GLU A 217 -13.56 -5.65 -17.69
N ARG A 218 -14.81 -5.59 -18.20
CA ARG A 218 -15.39 -4.33 -18.65
C ARG A 218 -15.45 -3.26 -17.54
N ALA A 219 -15.83 -3.66 -16.33
CA ALA A 219 -15.87 -2.73 -15.21
C ALA A 219 -14.47 -2.17 -14.90
N MET A 220 -13.42 -2.99 -14.94
CA MET A 220 -12.03 -2.54 -14.71
C MET A 220 -11.54 -1.62 -15.84
N GLU A 221 -11.90 -1.91 -17.11
CA GLU A 221 -11.59 -1.04 -18.24
C GLU A 221 -12.30 0.31 -18.12
N ARG A 222 -13.58 0.30 -17.73
CA ARG A 222 -14.32 1.53 -17.50
C ARG A 222 -13.76 2.35 -16.34
N LEU A 223 -13.33 1.69 -15.26
CA LEU A 223 -12.70 2.35 -14.13
C LEU A 223 -11.40 3.06 -14.56
N ARG A 224 -10.58 2.46 -15.44
CA ARG A 224 -9.39 3.14 -16.03
C ARG A 224 -9.76 4.46 -16.71
N GLU A 225 -10.89 4.51 -17.41
CA GLU A 225 -11.35 5.76 -18.06
C GLU A 225 -11.77 6.79 -17.02
N VAL A 226 -12.50 6.36 -15.98
CA VAL A 226 -12.92 7.22 -14.86
C VAL A 226 -11.71 7.79 -14.13
N ASP A 227 -10.69 6.97 -13.86
CA ASP A 227 -9.49 7.35 -13.10
C ASP A 227 -8.59 8.36 -13.82
N ARG A 228 -8.80 8.57 -15.12
CA ARG A 228 -8.07 9.58 -15.90
C ARG A 228 -8.65 10.99 -15.79
N VAL A 229 -9.84 11.10 -15.19
CA VAL A 229 -10.59 12.36 -15.11
C VAL A 229 -10.68 12.83 -13.67
N GLY A 230 -10.60 14.15 -13.48
CA GLY A 230 -10.71 14.78 -12.16
C GLY A 230 -9.38 15.07 -11.49
N PRO A 231 -9.42 15.56 -10.26
CA PRO A 231 -8.20 15.92 -9.54
C PRO A 231 -7.42 14.66 -9.13
N HIS A 232 -6.11 14.72 -9.36
CA HIS A 232 -5.17 13.69 -8.96
C HIS A 232 -4.31 14.15 -7.78
N CYS A 233 -3.99 13.21 -6.92
CA CYS A 233 -3.08 13.41 -5.78
C CYS A 233 -2.11 12.23 -5.64
N LEU A 234 -1.21 12.29 -4.68
CA LEU A 234 -0.40 11.14 -4.30
C LEU A 234 -1.29 10.13 -3.57
N LEU A 235 -1.26 8.88 -4.00
CA LEU A 235 -2.01 7.77 -3.42
C LEU A 235 -1.06 6.77 -2.77
N HIS A 236 -1.51 6.18 -1.68
CA HIS A 236 -0.93 4.94 -1.15
C HIS A 236 -1.29 3.73 -2.04
N THR A 237 -2.49 3.73 -2.58
CA THR A 237 -3.17 2.74 -3.44
C THR A 237 -3.57 1.42 -2.79
N ASP A 238 -3.00 1.06 -1.65
CA ASP A 238 -3.33 -0.17 -0.94
C ASP A 238 -3.55 0.07 0.56
N PRO A 239 -4.37 1.09 0.98
CA PRO A 239 -4.54 1.44 2.38
C PRO A 239 -5.55 0.53 3.09
N HIS A 240 -5.46 -0.80 2.86
CA HIS A 240 -6.27 -1.76 3.60
C HIS A 240 -5.81 -1.86 5.05
N LEU A 241 -6.68 -2.36 5.92
CA LEU A 241 -6.45 -2.36 7.37
C LEU A 241 -5.11 -3.01 7.79
N GLY A 242 -4.63 -4.01 7.05
CA GLY A 242 -3.34 -4.66 7.33
C GLY A 242 -2.10 -3.79 7.05
N ASN A 243 -2.26 -2.66 6.36
CA ASN A 243 -1.19 -1.70 6.08
C ASN A 243 -1.21 -0.48 7.03
N TRP A 244 -1.98 -0.57 8.12
CA TRP A 244 -2.01 0.43 9.16
C TRP A 244 -1.43 -0.07 10.47
N TYR A 245 -0.82 0.83 11.21
CA TYR A 245 -0.42 0.64 12.59
C TYR A 245 -0.86 1.83 13.44
N LEU A 246 -0.94 1.63 14.73
CA LEU A 246 -1.09 2.69 15.71
C LEU A 246 0.24 2.86 16.45
N ASP A 247 0.73 4.08 16.56
CA ASP A 247 1.89 4.36 17.37
C ASP A 247 1.56 4.20 18.88
N ARG A 248 2.53 4.38 19.75
CA ARG A 248 2.34 4.24 21.19
C ARG A 248 1.33 5.23 21.79
N GLU A 249 1.05 6.34 21.08
CA GLU A 249 0.01 7.32 21.42
C GLU A 249 -1.35 7.00 20.78
N GLY A 250 -1.48 5.91 20.06
CA GLY A 250 -2.71 5.49 19.38
C GLY A 250 -3.01 6.22 18.07
N ARG A 251 -2.03 6.94 17.49
CA ARG A 251 -2.20 7.67 16.24
C ARG A 251 -1.90 6.78 15.05
N PRO A 252 -2.71 6.84 13.96
CA PRO A 252 -2.50 5.97 12.81
C PRO A 252 -1.24 6.32 12.01
N GLY A 253 -0.59 5.30 11.49
CA GLY A 253 0.50 5.39 10.54
C GLY A 253 0.35 4.34 9.42
N LEU A 254 0.96 4.59 8.27
CA LEU A 254 0.87 3.75 7.08
C LEU A 254 2.16 2.97 6.82
N LEU A 255 1.98 1.74 6.38
CA LEU A 255 3.01 0.77 6.01
C LEU A 255 2.91 0.43 4.51
N ASP A 256 3.96 -0.19 3.97
CA ASP A 256 3.92 -0.87 2.66
C ASP A 256 3.64 0.07 1.47
N TRP A 257 4.58 0.98 1.23
CA TRP A 257 4.50 2.01 0.18
C TRP A 257 4.93 1.53 -1.22
N GLN A 258 4.96 0.23 -1.44
CA GLN A 258 5.40 -0.36 -2.70
C GLN A 258 4.47 -0.08 -3.88
N SER A 259 3.24 0.34 -3.62
CA SER A 259 2.24 0.59 -4.66
C SER A 259 1.95 2.08 -4.88
N VAL A 260 2.80 2.98 -4.36
CA VAL A 260 2.59 4.43 -4.48
C VAL A 260 2.35 4.86 -5.94
N ARG A 261 1.29 5.63 -6.18
CA ARG A 261 0.87 6.14 -7.50
C ARG A 261 0.32 7.55 -7.37
N LYS A 262 0.02 8.19 -8.50
CA LYS A 262 -0.85 9.35 -8.57
C LYS A 262 -2.20 8.94 -9.16
N GLY A 263 -3.28 9.54 -8.67
CA GLY A 263 -4.62 9.20 -9.15
C GLY A 263 -5.73 9.88 -8.37
N PRO A 264 -6.98 9.44 -8.59
CA PRO A 264 -8.14 10.02 -7.94
C PRO A 264 -8.15 9.69 -6.44
N TRP A 265 -8.30 10.70 -5.61
CA TRP A 265 -8.36 10.60 -4.15
C TRP A 265 -9.39 9.57 -3.65
N ALA A 266 -10.50 9.41 -4.39
CA ALA A 266 -11.59 8.50 -4.02
C ALA A 266 -11.13 7.03 -3.95
N HIS A 267 -10.06 6.68 -4.66
CA HIS A 267 -9.45 5.35 -4.62
C HIS A 267 -9.04 4.98 -3.19
N ASP A 268 -8.15 5.74 -2.58
CA ASP A 268 -7.64 5.42 -1.24
C ASP A 268 -8.75 5.50 -0.18
N VAL A 269 -9.65 6.48 -0.30
CA VAL A 269 -10.77 6.66 0.64
C VAL A 269 -11.72 5.47 0.61
N ASN A 270 -12.14 5.04 -0.59
CA ASN A 270 -12.99 3.86 -0.72
C ASN A 270 -12.29 2.61 -0.22
N TYR A 271 -11.03 2.42 -0.64
CA TYR A 271 -10.26 1.24 -0.28
C TYR A 271 -10.05 1.13 1.23
N CYS A 272 -9.72 2.24 1.89
CA CYS A 272 -9.57 2.32 3.35
C CYS A 272 -10.88 1.97 4.06
N VAL A 273 -11.98 2.67 3.75
CA VAL A 273 -13.28 2.48 4.44
C VAL A 273 -13.83 1.08 4.21
N VAL A 274 -13.92 0.65 2.94
CA VAL A 274 -14.55 -0.64 2.60
C VAL A 274 -13.75 -1.82 3.14
N SER A 275 -12.41 -1.78 3.12
CA SER A 275 -11.59 -2.89 3.63
C SER A 275 -11.55 -2.96 5.16
N SER A 276 -11.82 -1.85 5.86
CA SER A 276 -11.49 -1.70 7.29
C SER A 276 -12.70 -1.65 8.22
N VAL A 277 -13.86 -1.25 7.74
CA VAL A 277 -15.09 -1.09 8.53
C VAL A 277 -15.99 -2.34 8.37
N ASP A 278 -16.70 -2.72 9.42
CA ASP A 278 -17.72 -3.77 9.33
C ASP A 278 -18.80 -3.42 8.31
N MET A 279 -19.37 -4.43 7.68
CA MET A 279 -20.34 -4.22 6.59
C MET A 279 -21.61 -3.46 7.02
N LEU A 280 -22.08 -3.67 8.24
CA LEU A 280 -23.26 -2.98 8.75
C LEU A 280 -22.92 -1.56 9.18
N ASP A 281 -21.79 -1.39 9.86
CA ASP A 281 -21.29 -0.09 10.28
C ASP A 281 -20.92 0.78 9.07
N ARG A 282 -20.31 0.19 8.03
CA ARG A 282 -20.04 0.89 6.78
C ARG A 282 -21.32 1.49 6.18
N ARG A 283 -22.40 0.71 6.08
CA ARG A 283 -23.69 1.21 5.57
C ARG A 283 -24.23 2.41 6.38
N ALA A 284 -23.98 2.39 7.68
CA ALA A 284 -24.43 3.47 8.57
C ALA A 284 -23.51 4.70 8.49
N TRP A 285 -22.21 4.51 8.28
CA TRP A 285 -21.22 5.57 8.51
C TRP A 285 -20.55 6.11 7.24
N GLU A 286 -20.52 5.36 6.14
CA GLU A 286 -19.64 5.69 5.00
C GLU A 286 -19.90 7.06 4.38
N ARG A 287 -21.15 7.53 4.41
CA ARG A 287 -21.48 8.85 3.90
C ARG A 287 -20.98 9.97 4.81
N ASP A 288 -21.09 9.76 6.10
CA ASP A 288 -20.58 10.71 7.12
C ASP A 288 -19.06 10.69 7.16
N LEU A 289 -18.43 9.51 7.03
CA LEU A 289 -16.97 9.36 6.88
C LEU A 289 -16.45 10.06 5.63
N LEU A 290 -17.16 9.95 4.50
CA LEU A 290 -16.80 10.69 3.29
C LEU A 290 -16.92 12.21 3.50
N GLN A 291 -17.97 12.67 4.13
CA GLN A 291 -18.13 14.10 4.44
C GLN A 291 -17.03 14.58 5.40
N HIS A 292 -16.67 13.78 6.41
CA HIS A 292 -15.53 14.03 7.29
C HIS A 292 -14.23 14.21 6.50
N TYR A 293 -13.91 13.27 5.59
CA TYR A 293 -12.73 13.35 4.73
C TYR A 293 -12.69 14.62 3.88
N LEU A 294 -13.83 14.99 3.26
CA LEU A 294 -13.92 16.22 2.46
C LEU A 294 -13.69 17.47 3.31
N GLY A 295 -14.19 17.49 4.55
CA GLY A 295 -13.94 18.55 5.53
C GLY A 295 -12.47 18.62 5.94
N ALA A 296 -11.81 17.47 6.12
CA ALA A 296 -10.39 17.40 6.40
C ALA A 296 -9.55 17.94 5.22
N LEU A 297 -9.86 17.56 3.96
CA LEU A 297 -9.23 18.14 2.78
C LEU A 297 -9.37 19.66 2.74
N GLN A 298 -10.57 20.17 3.03
CA GLN A 298 -10.82 21.61 3.06
C GLN A 298 -9.99 22.32 4.13
N SER A 299 -9.80 21.69 5.28
CA SER A 299 -8.96 22.25 6.38
C SER A 299 -7.47 22.35 5.98
N HIS A 300 -7.02 21.51 5.05
CA HIS A 300 -5.69 21.57 4.42
C HIS A 300 -5.62 22.50 3.20
N GLY A 301 -6.67 23.30 2.93
CA GLY A 301 -6.67 24.30 1.87
C GLY A 301 -7.05 23.78 0.48
N VAL A 302 -7.48 22.53 0.36
CA VAL A 302 -8.01 21.98 -0.89
C VAL A 302 -9.47 22.41 -1.07
N SER A 303 -9.89 22.67 -2.30
CA SER A 303 -11.31 22.81 -2.65
C SER A 303 -11.86 21.43 -3.06
N PRO A 304 -12.52 20.69 -2.15
CA PRO A 304 -13.00 19.35 -2.46
C PRO A 304 -14.23 19.41 -3.37
N PRO A 305 -14.57 18.32 -4.09
CA PRO A 305 -15.81 18.22 -4.84
C PRO A 305 -17.04 18.28 -3.92
N ALA A 306 -18.20 18.58 -4.48
CA ALA A 306 -19.46 18.50 -3.74
C ALA A 306 -19.74 17.06 -3.29
N LEU A 307 -20.45 16.90 -2.16
CA LEU A 307 -20.68 15.58 -1.55
C LEU A 307 -21.30 14.56 -2.53
N GLU A 308 -22.23 14.96 -3.37
CA GLU A 308 -22.88 14.03 -4.32
C GLU A 308 -21.92 13.60 -5.45
N GLU A 309 -21.06 14.49 -5.92
CA GLU A 309 -20.00 14.17 -6.87
C GLU A 309 -18.96 13.24 -6.23
N ALA A 310 -18.53 13.56 -5.01
CA ALA A 310 -17.63 12.74 -4.23
C ALA A 310 -18.21 11.35 -3.96
N TRP A 311 -19.50 11.27 -3.66
CA TRP A 311 -20.21 10.01 -3.45
C TRP A 311 -20.26 9.14 -4.70
N LEU A 312 -20.44 9.72 -5.88
CA LEU A 312 -20.35 8.99 -7.14
C LEU A 312 -18.95 8.42 -7.34
N ALA A 313 -17.91 9.26 -7.21
CA ALA A 313 -16.51 8.84 -7.36
C ALA A 313 -16.14 7.74 -6.37
N TYR A 314 -16.53 7.88 -5.10
CA TYR A 314 -16.31 6.88 -4.05
C TYR A 314 -16.91 5.52 -4.42
N ARG A 315 -18.17 5.46 -4.87
CA ARG A 315 -18.85 4.21 -5.23
C ARG A 315 -18.24 3.50 -6.43
N GLN A 316 -17.72 4.25 -7.39
CA GLN A 316 -17.06 3.70 -8.58
C GLN A 316 -15.77 2.94 -8.20
N GLN A 317 -15.00 3.44 -7.22
CA GLN A 317 -13.76 2.81 -6.79
C GLN A 317 -13.91 1.44 -6.14
N THR A 318 -15.10 1.08 -5.68
CA THR A 318 -15.37 -0.24 -5.07
C THR A 318 -15.03 -1.40 -6.01
N GLY A 319 -15.11 -1.18 -7.32
CA GLY A 319 -14.77 -2.19 -8.34
C GLY A 319 -13.31 -2.63 -8.27
N TYR A 320 -12.40 -1.70 -8.01
CA TYR A 320 -10.97 -1.99 -7.88
C TYR A 320 -10.69 -2.98 -6.73
N GLY A 321 -11.12 -2.65 -5.51
CA GLY A 321 -10.87 -3.50 -4.36
C GLY A 321 -11.54 -4.88 -4.50
N LEU A 322 -12.77 -4.93 -5.03
CA LEU A 322 -13.43 -6.20 -5.30
C LEU A 322 -12.60 -7.09 -6.24
N TYR A 323 -12.16 -6.54 -7.36
CA TYR A 323 -11.36 -7.28 -8.33
C TYR A 323 -10.07 -7.83 -7.69
N TYR A 324 -9.26 -6.95 -7.10
CA TYR A 324 -7.95 -7.35 -6.59
C TYR A 324 -8.06 -8.38 -5.47
N TRP A 325 -8.99 -8.23 -4.53
CA TRP A 325 -9.15 -9.21 -3.45
C TRP A 325 -9.74 -10.55 -3.91
N LEU A 326 -10.54 -10.57 -4.98
CA LEU A 326 -11.03 -11.82 -5.56
C LEU A 326 -9.92 -12.61 -6.26
N VAL A 327 -8.98 -11.93 -6.93
CA VAL A 327 -7.95 -12.59 -7.75
C VAL A 327 -6.57 -12.62 -7.11
N ASN A 328 -6.42 -12.08 -5.88
CA ASN A 328 -5.13 -11.98 -5.19
C ASN A 328 -4.52 -13.37 -4.94
N PRO A 329 -3.24 -13.62 -5.31
CA PRO A 329 -2.58 -14.87 -5.03
C PRO A 329 -2.43 -15.15 -3.52
N ILE A 330 -2.51 -16.42 -3.14
CA ILE A 330 -2.31 -16.84 -1.74
C ILE A 330 -0.85 -16.64 -1.28
N GLU A 331 0.07 -16.54 -2.20
CA GLU A 331 1.48 -16.23 -1.96
C GLU A 331 1.68 -14.77 -1.50
N PHE A 332 0.75 -13.88 -1.85
CA PHE A 332 0.81 -12.47 -1.45
C PHE A 332 0.02 -12.18 -0.18
N GLN A 333 -1.10 -12.89 0.03
CA GLN A 333 -1.94 -12.68 1.20
C GLN A 333 -2.68 -13.97 1.57
N VAL A 334 -2.73 -14.30 2.86
CA VAL A 334 -3.41 -15.51 3.35
C VAL A 334 -4.90 -15.49 3.03
N GLU A 335 -5.47 -16.67 2.73
CA GLU A 335 -6.84 -16.80 2.26
C GLU A 335 -7.90 -16.23 3.22
N VAL A 336 -7.69 -16.31 4.52
CA VAL A 336 -8.62 -15.73 5.50
C VAL A 336 -8.76 -14.22 5.36
N ASN A 337 -7.67 -13.51 5.01
CA ASN A 337 -7.69 -12.07 4.77
C ASN A 337 -8.34 -11.77 3.42
N ASN A 338 -7.98 -12.54 2.36
CA ASN A 338 -8.61 -12.41 1.05
C ASN A 338 -10.12 -12.58 1.14
N CYS A 339 -10.59 -13.61 1.84
CA CYS A 339 -12.02 -13.91 2.04
C CYS A 339 -12.73 -12.76 2.78
N ALA A 340 -12.15 -12.29 3.89
CA ALA A 340 -12.75 -11.22 4.69
C ALA A 340 -12.90 -9.91 3.90
N VAL A 341 -11.85 -9.49 3.18
CA VAL A 341 -11.88 -8.21 2.46
C VAL A 341 -12.68 -8.33 1.16
N ALA A 342 -12.53 -9.42 0.40
CA ALA A 342 -13.37 -9.65 -0.79
C ALA A 342 -14.87 -9.63 -0.45
N SER A 343 -15.27 -10.21 0.69
CA SER A 343 -16.66 -10.16 1.15
C SER A 343 -17.12 -8.72 1.43
N ARG A 344 -16.30 -7.92 2.12
CA ARG A 344 -16.63 -6.50 2.39
C ARG A 344 -16.81 -5.71 1.10
N PHE A 345 -15.90 -5.86 0.14
CA PHE A 345 -16.02 -5.21 -1.17
C PHE A 345 -17.22 -5.73 -1.99
N ALA A 346 -17.53 -7.01 -1.91
CA ALA A 346 -18.68 -7.58 -2.59
C ALA A 346 -20.00 -7.00 -2.08
N PHE A 347 -20.17 -6.90 -0.77
CA PHE A 347 -21.32 -6.23 -0.16
C PHE A 347 -21.38 -4.76 -0.53
N ALA A 348 -20.26 -4.05 -0.47
CA ALA A 348 -20.20 -2.66 -0.89
C ALA A 348 -20.57 -2.49 -2.37
N ALA A 349 -20.07 -3.34 -3.25
CA ALA A 349 -20.37 -3.27 -4.68
C ALA A 349 -21.87 -3.47 -5.00
N ILE A 350 -22.58 -4.29 -4.21
CA ILE A 350 -24.03 -4.43 -4.29
C ILE A 350 -24.74 -3.15 -3.81
N ASP A 351 -24.36 -2.66 -2.63
CA ASP A 351 -24.98 -1.49 -2.01
C ASP A 351 -24.77 -0.22 -2.86
N HIS A 352 -23.62 -0.10 -3.48
CA HIS A 352 -23.21 1.05 -4.31
C HIS A 352 -23.75 0.99 -5.75
N GLY A 353 -24.21 -0.17 -6.21
CA GLY A 353 -24.52 -0.35 -7.63
C GLY A 353 -23.29 -0.18 -8.53
N THR A 354 -22.12 -0.63 -8.07
CA THR A 354 -20.83 -0.32 -8.71
C THR A 354 -20.75 -0.76 -10.16
N PHE A 355 -21.27 -1.95 -10.47
CA PHE A 355 -21.24 -2.46 -11.85
C PHE A 355 -22.20 -1.73 -12.79
N GLU A 356 -23.26 -1.16 -12.27
CA GLU A 356 -24.20 -0.30 -13.01
C GLU A 356 -23.58 1.08 -13.28
N LEU A 357 -22.73 1.56 -12.37
CA LEU A 357 -21.96 2.81 -12.53
C LEU A 357 -20.76 2.67 -13.47
N LEU A 358 -20.26 1.45 -13.65
CA LEU A 358 -19.13 1.11 -14.51
C LEU A 358 -19.57 0.32 -15.78
N ALA A 359 -20.86 0.38 -16.13
CA ALA A 359 -21.39 -0.26 -17.33
C ALA A 359 -21.11 0.54 -18.61
#